data_9dec92df4a3e4e25ea6a0c5eae635809
#
_entry.id   9dec92df4a3e4e25ea6a0c5eae635809
#
_cell.length_a   1.000
_cell.length_b   1.000
_cell.length_c   1.000
_cell.angle_alpha   90.00
_cell.angle_beta   90.00
_cell.angle_gamma   90.00
#
_symmetry.space_group_name_H-M   'P 1'
#
loop_
_entity.id
_entity.type
_entity.pdbx_description
1 polymer ?
#
loop_
_entity_poly.entity_id
_entity_poly.type
_entity_poly.pdbx_seq_one_letter_code
_entity_poly.pdbx_strand_id
1 'polypeptide(L)'
;MIPNITKTNLIKFWLSLLIISFATSPAFALDSSNMNLLLIGVMLISPIILFISIRSISIEDILLILFMLSIIFSPLINHPETMRWSTVIYSCMFIISFITYKHLLYKDIFRIENFEKLIRYLIYAYTLVLIIQQLCVLLGLPIFNLSNYSPAEPWKLNSLTSEPSHSARIVGLL
;
A
#
# COMPACT_ATOMS: atom_id res chain seq x y z
N MET A 1 19.43 19.74 -16.51
CA MET A 1 19.87 19.10 -15.26
C MET A 1 18.89 19.49 -14.18
N ILE A 2 17.92 18.62 -13.80
CA ILE A 2 16.95 18.89 -12.73
C ILE A 2 17.75 18.94 -11.42
N PRO A 3 17.61 19.96 -10.59
CA PRO A 3 18.39 20.07 -9.35
C PRO A 3 18.17 18.82 -8.48
N ASN A 4 19.25 18.27 -7.95
CA ASN A 4 19.26 17.04 -7.14
C ASN A 4 18.26 17.07 -5.97
N ILE A 5 17.98 18.24 -5.44
CA ILE A 5 17.01 18.46 -4.34
C ILE A 5 15.60 18.08 -4.75
N THR A 6 15.17 18.42 -5.97
CA THR A 6 13.82 18.12 -6.47
C THR A 6 13.61 16.62 -6.66
N LYS A 7 14.64 15.92 -7.16
CA LYS A 7 14.61 14.47 -7.36
C LYS A 7 14.49 13.71 -6.04
N THR A 8 15.28 14.10 -5.04
CA THR A 8 15.24 13.48 -3.70
C THR A 8 13.90 13.71 -3.01
N ASN A 9 13.30 14.89 -3.14
CA ASN A 9 11.99 15.19 -2.55
C ASN A 9 10.86 14.40 -3.23
N LEU A 10 10.92 14.22 -4.55
CA LEU A 10 9.97 13.41 -5.29
C LEU A 10 10.00 11.95 -4.84
N ILE A 11 11.19 11.39 -4.65
CA ILE A 11 11.37 10.02 -4.17
C ILE A 11 10.84 9.85 -2.73
N LYS A 12 11.14 10.80 -1.84
CA LYS A 12 10.60 10.78 -0.46
C LYS A 12 9.07 10.85 -0.45
N PHE A 13 8.51 11.71 -1.28
CA PHE A 13 7.06 11.82 -1.43
C PHE A 13 6.44 10.50 -1.91
N TRP A 14 7.03 9.88 -2.94
CA TRP A 14 6.55 8.60 -3.45
C TRP A 14 6.62 7.48 -2.40
N LEU A 15 7.73 7.38 -1.64
CA LEU A 15 7.85 6.40 -0.55
C LEU A 15 6.81 6.62 0.54
N SER A 16 6.58 7.87 0.94
CA SER A 16 5.55 8.20 1.92
C SER A 16 4.16 7.82 1.41
N LEU A 17 3.88 8.10 0.14
CA LEU A 17 2.61 7.76 -0.49
C LEU A 17 2.42 6.23 -0.58
N LEU A 18 3.48 5.48 -0.87
CA LEU A 18 3.45 4.01 -0.89
C LEU A 18 3.09 3.46 0.50
N ILE A 19 3.75 3.92 1.55
CA ILE A 19 3.47 3.49 2.92
C ILE A 19 2.03 3.84 3.33
N ILE A 20 1.58 5.05 3.02
CA ILE A 20 0.21 5.47 3.27
C ILE A 20 -0.78 4.58 2.51
N SER A 21 -0.51 4.26 1.24
CA SER A 21 -1.40 3.45 0.42
C SER A 21 -1.48 1.99 0.89
N PHE A 22 -0.43 1.45 1.53
CA PHE A 22 -0.48 0.15 2.20
C PHE A 22 -1.28 0.22 3.50
N ALA A 23 -1.12 1.30 4.26
CA ALA A 23 -1.78 1.47 5.54
C ALA A 23 -3.26 1.85 5.39
N THR A 24 -3.64 2.51 4.30
CA THR A 24 -5.01 2.98 4.07
C THR A 24 -5.65 2.23 2.92
N SER A 25 -6.86 1.75 3.12
CA SER A 25 -7.69 1.17 2.05
C SER A 25 -9.05 1.87 2.11
N PRO A 26 -9.16 3.09 1.55
CA PRO A 26 -10.42 3.80 1.58
C PRO A 26 -11.51 3.00 0.85
N ALA A 27 -12.70 2.99 1.42
CA ALA A 27 -13.87 2.26 0.92
C ALA A 27 -14.46 2.84 -0.39
N PHE A 28 -13.72 3.68 -1.09
CA PHE A 28 -14.05 4.14 -2.44
C PHE A 28 -13.80 3.03 -3.47
N ALA A 29 -14.32 1.83 -3.17
CA ALA A 29 -14.35 0.77 -4.15
C ALA A 29 -15.42 1.12 -5.18
N LEU A 30 -15.00 1.32 -6.40
CA LEU A 30 -15.89 1.24 -7.54
C LEU A 30 -16.51 -0.17 -7.50
N ASP A 31 -17.79 -0.21 -7.19
CA ASP A 31 -18.69 -1.33 -7.34
C ASP A 31 -18.06 -2.73 -7.10
N SER A 32 -18.27 -3.29 -5.91
CA SER A 32 -17.94 -4.67 -5.51
C SER A 32 -16.47 -5.15 -5.56
N SER A 33 -15.54 -4.38 -6.07
CA SER A 33 -14.12 -4.76 -6.01
C SER A 33 -13.42 -4.07 -4.84
N ASN A 34 -12.99 -4.83 -3.84
CA ASN A 34 -12.17 -4.36 -2.72
C ASN A 34 -10.74 -3.95 -3.16
N MET A 35 -10.61 -3.30 -4.33
CA MET A 35 -9.33 -2.90 -4.88
C MET A 35 -8.89 -1.57 -4.29
N ASN A 36 -7.69 -1.54 -3.73
CA ASN A 36 -7.04 -0.30 -3.30
C ASN A 36 -6.47 0.43 -4.53
N LEU A 37 -7.27 1.30 -5.15
CA LEU A 37 -6.88 2.07 -6.33
C LEU A 37 -5.67 2.98 -6.08
N LEU A 38 -5.56 3.52 -4.85
CA LEU A 38 -4.41 4.34 -4.47
C LEU A 38 -3.13 3.51 -4.52
N LEU A 39 -3.16 2.31 -3.94
CA LEU A 39 -2.02 1.39 -3.95
C LEU A 39 -1.64 1.00 -5.39
N ILE A 40 -2.61 0.65 -6.22
CA ILE A 40 -2.37 0.31 -7.63
C ILE A 40 -1.72 1.48 -8.36
N GLY A 41 -2.22 2.70 -8.19
CA GLY A 41 -1.65 3.90 -8.81
C GLY A 41 -0.19 4.14 -8.39
N VAL A 42 0.12 3.99 -7.10
CA VAL A 42 1.50 4.13 -6.60
C VAL A 42 2.40 3.02 -7.11
N MET A 43 1.90 1.78 -7.19
CA MET A 43 2.65 0.64 -7.71
C MET A 43 2.96 0.78 -9.21
N LEU A 44 2.06 1.38 -10.01
CA LEU A 44 2.30 1.65 -11.43
C LEU A 44 3.47 2.61 -11.68
N ILE A 45 3.76 3.51 -10.75
CA ILE A 45 4.89 4.44 -10.83
C ILE A 45 6.21 3.77 -10.41
N SER A 46 6.16 2.66 -9.68
CA SER A 46 7.34 1.98 -9.15
C SER A 46 8.39 1.60 -10.19
N PRO A 47 8.05 1.09 -11.39
CA PRO A 47 9.06 0.77 -12.43
C PRO A 47 9.87 2.01 -12.84
N ILE A 48 9.22 3.16 -12.95
CA ILE A 48 9.88 4.42 -13.33
C ILE A 48 10.86 4.85 -12.23
N ILE A 49 10.43 4.78 -10.97
CA ILE A 49 11.27 5.09 -9.82
C ILE A 49 12.45 4.12 -9.72
N LEU A 50 12.21 2.82 -9.95
CA LEU A 50 13.25 1.80 -9.97
C LEU A 50 14.31 2.12 -11.02
N PHE A 51 13.90 2.38 -12.26
CA PHE A 51 14.80 2.69 -13.35
C PHE A 51 15.70 3.90 -13.05
N ILE A 52 15.14 4.91 -12.39
CA ILE A 52 15.90 6.11 -11.98
C ILE A 52 16.83 5.82 -10.78
N SER A 53 16.46 4.86 -9.92
CA SER A 53 17.13 4.59 -8.65
C SER A 53 18.15 3.47 -8.71
N ILE A 54 18.01 2.52 -9.62
CA ILE A 54 18.90 1.36 -9.71
C ILE A 54 20.31 1.77 -10.13
N ARG A 55 21.32 1.29 -9.40
CA ARG A 55 22.74 1.46 -9.73
C ARG A 55 23.47 0.16 -9.87
N SER A 56 23.06 -0.84 -9.14
CA SER A 56 23.62 -2.18 -9.12
C SER A 56 22.51 -3.18 -8.85
N ILE A 57 22.61 -4.35 -9.44
CA ILE A 57 21.68 -5.45 -9.19
C ILE A 57 22.32 -6.34 -8.13
N SER A 58 21.59 -6.63 -7.07
CA SER A 58 22.03 -7.55 -6.02
C SER A 58 21.56 -8.98 -6.31
N ILE A 59 22.13 -9.96 -5.60
CA ILE A 59 21.70 -11.37 -5.75
C ILE A 59 20.23 -11.55 -5.33
N GLU A 60 19.78 -10.81 -4.32
CA GLU A 60 18.38 -10.85 -3.86
C GLU A 60 17.43 -10.30 -4.93
N ASP A 61 17.85 -9.28 -5.70
CA ASP A 61 17.04 -8.74 -6.80
C ASP A 61 16.88 -9.80 -7.91
N ILE A 62 17.95 -10.53 -8.21
CA ILE A 62 17.91 -11.64 -9.17
C ILE A 62 16.95 -12.74 -8.69
N LEU A 63 17.02 -13.12 -7.41
CA LEU A 63 16.11 -14.11 -6.83
C LEU A 63 14.65 -13.65 -6.87
N LEU A 64 14.37 -12.38 -6.58
CA LEU A 64 13.02 -11.80 -6.67
C LEU A 64 12.51 -11.77 -8.12
N ILE A 65 13.37 -11.46 -9.09
CA ILE A 65 13.03 -11.50 -10.52
C ILE A 65 12.75 -12.93 -10.95
N LEU A 66 13.57 -13.90 -10.56
CA LEU A 66 13.33 -15.32 -10.85
C LEU A 66 12.02 -15.81 -10.23
N PHE A 67 11.72 -15.37 -9.00
CA PHE A 67 10.44 -15.65 -8.36
C PHE A 67 9.26 -15.03 -9.13
N MET A 68 9.39 -13.79 -9.60
CA MET A 68 8.40 -13.14 -10.44
C MET A 68 8.17 -13.92 -11.74
N LEU A 69 9.23 -14.35 -12.39
CA LEU A 69 9.14 -15.18 -13.60
C LEU A 69 8.43 -16.51 -13.30
N SER A 70 8.71 -17.16 -12.17
CA SER A 70 8.01 -18.39 -11.77
C SER A 70 6.52 -18.20 -11.57
N ILE A 71 6.10 -17.06 -11.01
CA ILE A 71 4.67 -16.71 -10.85
C ILE A 71 3.97 -16.57 -12.22
N ILE A 72 4.68 -16.08 -13.23
CA ILE A 72 4.15 -15.93 -14.59
C ILE A 72 4.11 -17.28 -15.32
N PHE A 73 5.24 -17.99 -15.34
CA PHE A 73 5.39 -19.18 -16.17
C PHE A 73 4.72 -20.41 -15.59
N SER A 74 4.70 -20.59 -14.27
CA SER A 74 4.12 -21.78 -13.66
C SER A 74 2.62 -21.94 -13.96
N PRO A 75 1.75 -20.94 -13.79
CA PRO A 75 0.36 -21.08 -14.18
C PRO A 75 0.15 -21.15 -15.69
N LEU A 76 1.00 -20.45 -16.47
CA LEU A 76 0.92 -20.44 -17.92
C LEU A 76 1.17 -21.85 -18.52
N ILE A 77 2.09 -22.59 -17.91
CA ILE A 77 2.45 -23.95 -18.39
C ILE A 77 1.46 -24.99 -17.86
N ASN A 78 1.09 -24.91 -16.57
CA ASN A 78 0.34 -25.97 -15.91
C ASN A 78 -1.19 -25.81 -16.03
N HIS A 79 -1.69 -24.56 -16.00
CA HIS A 79 -3.11 -24.26 -15.94
C HIS A 79 -3.48 -22.98 -16.71
N PRO A 80 -3.27 -22.91 -18.02
CA PRO A 80 -3.50 -21.70 -18.80
C PRO A 80 -4.97 -21.24 -18.79
N GLU A 81 -5.92 -22.19 -18.70
CA GLU A 81 -7.35 -21.93 -18.75
C GLU A 81 -7.91 -21.28 -17.46
N THR A 82 -7.25 -21.54 -16.31
CA THR A 82 -7.68 -21.03 -15.01
C THR A 82 -6.86 -19.83 -14.53
N MET A 83 -5.89 -19.39 -15.33
CA MET A 83 -4.97 -18.33 -14.99
C MET A 83 -5.68 -16.98 -14.82
N ARG A 84 -5.57 -16.39 -13.64
CA ARG A 84 -6.07 -15.04 -13.35
C ARG A 84 -5.00 -14.00 -13.61
N TRP A 85 -5.00 -13.40 -14.78
CA TRP A 85 -4.04 -12.37 -15.18
C TRP A 85 -3.95 -11.20 -14.20
N SER A 86 -5.07 -10.80 -13.59
CA SER A 86 -5.08 -9.74 -12.58
C SER A 86 -4.18 -10.08 -11.38
N THR A 87 -4.20 -11.33 -10.90
CA THR A 87 -3.35 -11.77 -9.78
C THR A 87 -1.88 -11.74 -10.17
N VAL A 88 -1.55 -12.19 -11.39
CA VAL A 88 -0.18 -12.20 -11.91
C VAL A 88 0.36 -10.78 -12.02
N ILE A 89 -0.39 -9.87 -12.66
CA ILE A 89 0.00 -8.47 -12.82
C ILE A 89 0.19 -7.81 -11.44
N TYR A 90 -0.74 -8.04 -10.51
CA TYR A 90 -0.64 -7.48 -9.17
C TYR A 90 0.60 -7.98 -8.42
N SER A 91 0.91 -9.28 -8.51
CA SER A 91 2.10 -9.86 -7.90
C SER A 91 3.39 -9.30 -8.50
N CYS A 92 3.45 -9.15 -9.82
CA CYS A 92 4.59 -8.54 -10.50
C CYS A 92 4.81 -7.08 -10.07
N MET A 93 3.74 -6.29 -10.03
CA MET A 93 3.78 -4.91 -9.56
C MET A 93 4.26 -4.82 -8.11
N PHE A 94 3.79 -5.73 -7.25
CA PHE A 94 4.21 -5.79 -5.86
C PHE A 94 5.71 -6.07 -5.74
N ILE A 95 6.24 -7.05 -6.47
CA ILE A 95 7.67 -7.40 -6.46
C ILE A 95 8.51 -6.23 -6.96
N ILE A 96 8.12 -5.58 -8.06
CA ILE A 96 8.82 -4.40 -8.59
C ILE A 96 8.81 -3.25 -7.55
N SER A 97 7.68 -3.03 -6.89
CA SER A 97 7.57 -2.01 -5.84
C SER A 97 8.48 -2.33 -4.65
N PHE A 98 8.56 -3.61 -4.27
CA PHE A 98 9.42 -4.06 -3.19
C PHE A 98 10.91 -3.86 -3.52
N ILE A 99 11.35 -4.25 -4.74
CA ILE A 99 12.73 -4.00 -5.20
C ILE A 99 13.04 -2.51 -5.20
N THR A 100 12.11 -1.68 -5.68
CA THR A 100 12.25 -0.22 -5.69
C THR A 100 12.44 0.32 -4.27
N TYR A 101 11.60 -0.10 -3.34
CA TYR A 101 11.66 0.30 -1.94
C TYR A 101 12.99 -0.09 -1.29
N LYS A 102 13.44 -1.34 -1.51
CA LYS A 102 14.73 -1.84 -1.04
C LYS A 102 15.89 -0.96 -1.52
N HIS A 103 15.95 -0.66 -2.82
CA HIS A 103 17.01 0.19 -3.39
C HIS A 103 17.01 1.61 -2.84
N LEU A 104 15.84 2.17 -2.51
CA LEU A 104 15.73 3.50 -1.94
C LEU A 104 16.13 3.55 -0.47
N LEU A 105 15.87 2.49 0.29
CA LEU A 105 16.34 2.36 1.68
C LEU A 105 17.86 2.26 1.75
N TYR A 106 18.49 1.44 0.91
CA TYR A 106 19.94 1.31 0.88
C TYR A 106 20.68 2.61 0.52
N LYS A 107 19.99 3.58 -0.06
CA LYS A 107 20.57 4.88 -0.43
C LYS A 107 20.45 5.96 0.65
N ASP A 108 19.99 5.63 1.83
CA ASP A 108 19.68 6.59 2.90
C ASP A 108 18.77 7.76 2.47
N ILE A 109 18.01 7.56 1.39
CA ILE A 109 17.09 8.58 0.90
C ILE A 109 15.94 8.76 1.87
N PHE A 110 15.51 7.67 2.52
CA PHE A 110 14.45 7.66 3.50
C PHE A 110 15.00 7.27 4.88
N ARG A 111 15.32 8.27 5.68
CA ARG A 111 15.87 8.07 7.03
C ARG A 111 14.81 7.50 7.96
N ILE A 112 15.26 6.74 8.96
CA ILE A 112 14.41 6.09 9.96
C ILE A 112 13.52 7.09 10.72
N GLU A 113 14.02 8.31 10.94
CA GLU A 113 13.24 9.37 11.62
C GLU A 113 12.04 9.84 10.78
N ASN A 114 12.17 9.82 9.43
CA ASN A 114 11.05 10.14 8.54
C ASN A 114 9.99 9.03 8.55
N PHE A 115 10.44 7.78 8.63
CA PHE A 115 9.56 6.62 8.76
C PHE A 115 8.80 6.67 10.09
N GLU A 116 9.48 6.91 11.20
CA GLU A 116 8.88 7.06 12.52
C GLU A 116 7.83 8.19 12.55
N LYS A 117 8.16 9.35 12.00
CA LYS A 117 7.19 10.46 11.89
C LYS A 117 5.96 10.07 11.09
N LEU A 118 6.14 9.38 9.97
CA LEU A 118 5.04 8.95 9.11
C LEU A 118 4.13 7.96 9.85
N ILE A 119 4.71 6.98 10.54
CA ILE A 119 3.95 6.02 11.36
C ILE A 119 3.18 6.74 12.46
N ARG A 120 3.80 7.67 13.16
CA ARG A 120 3.16 8.46 14.20
C ARG A 120 1.94 9.25 13.65
N TYR A 121 2.07 9.87 12.48
CA TYR A 121 0.94 10.54 11.83
C TYR A 121 -0.16 9.58 11.41
N LEU A 122 0.19 8.39 10.92
CA LEU A 122 -0.80 7.35 10.61
C LEU A 122 -1.57 6.90 11.84
N ILE A 123 -0.89 6.66 12.96
CA ILE A 123 -1.54 6.30 14.24
C ILE A 123 -2.51 7.41 14.67
N TYR A 124 -2.09 8.67 14.63
CA TYR A 124 -2.97 9.79 14.96
C TYR A 124 -4.18 9.88 14.02
N ALA A 125 -3.97 9.69 12.72
CA ALA A 125 -5.05 9.71 11.75
C ALA A 125 -6.05 8.56 11.98
N TYR A 126 -5.55 7.34 12.23
CA TYR A 126 -6.40 6.19 12.58
C TYR A 126 -7.22 6.44 13.84
N THR A 127 -6.57 6.92 14.90
CA THR A 127 -7.23 7.21 16.18
C THR A 127 -8.27 8.31 16.03
N LEU A 128 -7.94 9.38 15.33
CA LEU A 128 -8.87 10.50 15.10
C LEU A 128 -10.10 10.03 14.33
N VAL A 129 -9.90 9.28 13.25
CA VAL A 129 -11.02 8.77 12.44
C VAL A 129 -11.89 7.80 13.23
N LEU A 130 -11.30 6.92 14.05
CA LEU A 130 -12.07 6.02 14.93
C LEU A 130 -12.90 6.81 15.94
N ILE A 131 -12.35 7.87 16.56
CA ILE A 131 -13.08 8.72 17.50
C ILE A 131 -14.25 9.40 16.78
N ILE A 132 -14.03 9.96 15.58
CA ILE A 132 -15.09 10.61 14.81
C ILE A 132 -16.18 9.59 14.42
N GLN A 133 -15.80 8.40 13.95
CA GLN A 133 -16.77 7.33 13.64
C GLN A 133 -17.59 6.94 14.89
N GLN A 134 -16.93 6.80 16.05
CA GLN A 134 -17.61 6.49 17.31
C GLN A 134 -18.59 7.60 17.73
N LEU A 135 -18.21 8.87 17.57
CA LEU A 135 -19.11 10.00 17.83
C LEU A 135 -20.30 10.00 16.87
N CYS A 136 -20.08 9.69 15.57
CA CYS A 136 -21.18 9.57 14.62
C CYS A 136 -22.18 8.47 15.03
N VAL A 137 -21.68 7.31 15.50
CA VAL A 137 -22.54 6.24 16.03
C VAL A 137 -23.38 6.71 17.22
N LEU A 138 -22.75 7.39 18.19
CA LEU A 138 -23.44 7.88 19.40
C LEU A 138 -24.49 8.95 19.11
N LEU A 139 -24.24 9.77 18.08
CA LEU A 139 -25.14 10.87 17.69
C LEU A 139 -26.17 10.45 16.63
N GLY A 140 -26.14 9.21 16.14
CA GLY A 140 -27.01 8.74 15.05
C GLY A 140 -26.74 9.42 13.71
N LEU A 141 -25.51 9.92 13.50
CA LEU A 141 -25.08 10.58 12.27
C LEU A 141 -24.59 9.55 11.23
N PRO A 142 -24.63 9.88 9.92
CA PRO A 142 -24.06 9.01 8.90
C PRO A 142 -22.56 8.84 9.11
N ILE A 143 -22.11 7.58 9.05
CA ILE A 143 -20.72 7.22 9.32
C ILE A 143 -19.98 7.16 7.99
N PHE A 144 -18.92 7.95 7.84
CA PHE A 144 -18.12 7.96 6.63
C PHE A 144 -17.13 6.77 6.58
N ASN A 145 -16.74 6.39 5.38
CA ASN A 145 -15.79 5.28 5.09
C ASN A 145 -16.25 3.92 5.64
N LEU A 146 -17.54 3.66 5.68
CA LEU A 146 -18.09 2.38 6.14
C LEU A 146 -18.82 1.68 5.01
N SER A 147 -18.21 0.64 4.44
CA SER A 147 -18.85 -0.24 3.46
C SER A 147 -19.69 -1.34 4.11
N ASN A 148 -19.33 -1.78 5.31
CA ASN A 148 -19.92 -2.95 5.97
C ASN A 148 -20.40 -2.66 7.41
N TYR A 149 -21.00 -1.49 7.64
CA TYR A 149 -21.54 -1.17 8.95
C TYR A 149 -22.83 -1.94 9.23
N SER A 150 -22.86 -2.63 10.36
CA SER A 150 -24.09 -3.25 10.89
C SER A 150 -24.52 -2.54 12.17
N PRO A 151 -25.75 -2.01 12.24
CA PRO A 151 -26.28 -1.43 13.48
C PRO A 151 -26.29 -2.42 14.66
N ALA A 152 -26.29 -3.74 14.39
CA ALA A 152 -26.20 -4.78 15.40
C ALA A 152 -24.82 -4.88 16.06
N GLU A 153 -23.78 -4.33 15.39
CA GLU A 153 -22.39 -4.38 15.86
C GLU A 153 -21.74 -3.00 15.77
N PRO A 154 -22.23 -2.01 16.55
CA PRO A 154 -21.83 -0.60 16.42
C PRO A 154 -20.35 -0.33 16.77
N TRP A 155 -19.67 -1.29 17.37
CA TRP A 155 -18.24 -1.23 17.71
C TRP A 155 -17.32 -1.68 16.58
N LYS A 156 -17.84 -2.29 15.49
CA LYS A 156 -17.02 -2.71 14.34
C LYS A 156 -16.73 -1.56 13.40
N LEU A 157 -15.92 -0.62 13.85
CA LEU A 157 -15.49 0.54 13.07
C LEU A 157 -14.21 0.22 12.32
N ASN A 158 -14.07 0.71 11.08
CA ASN A 158 -12.99 0.38 10.17
C ASN A 158 -11.96 1.48 9.97
N SER A 159 -12.15 2.64 10.59
CA SER A 159 -11.22 3.77 10.48
C SER A 159 -10.86 4.10 9.01
N LEU A 160 -9.58 4.02 8.65
CA LEU A 160 -9.06 4.33 7.32
C LEU A 160 -8.99 3.12 6.38
N THR A 161 -9.46 1.95 6.80
CA THR A 161 -9.50 0.74 5.97
C THR A 161 -10.92 0.40 5.50
N SER A 162 -11.03 -0.54 4.58
CA SER A 162 -12.33 -1.05 4.11
C SER A 162 -13.02 -1.96 5.12
N GLU A 163 -12.26 -2.59 6.05
CA GLU A 163 -12.78 -3.54 7.01
C GLU A 163 -12.15 -3.37 8.40
N PRO A 164 -12.92 -3.60 9.50
CA PRO A 164 -12.40 -3.51 10.87
C PRO A 164 -11.23 -4.45 11.16
N SER A 165 -11.23 -5.65 10.57
CA SER A 165 -10.16 -6.63 10.70
C SER A 165 -8.82 -6.12 10.15
N HIS A 166 -8.85 -5.36 9.06
CA HIS A 166 -7.68 -4.73 8.47
C HIS A 166 -7.15 -3.60 9.35
N SER A 167 -8.05 -2.76 9.90
CA SER A 167 -7.67 -1.72 10.86
C SER A 167 -6.95 -2.30 12.07
N ALA A 168 -7.49 -3.37 12.67
CA ALA A 168 -6.89 -4.02 13.83
C ALA A 168 -5.48 -4.56 13.53
N ARG A 169 -5.28 -5.17 12.36
CA ARG A 169 -3.96 -5.66 11.93
C ARG A 169 -2.97 -4.53 11.72
N ILE A 170 -3.37 -3.46 11.04
CA ILE A 170 -2.48 -2.33 10.76
C ILE A 170 -2.10 -1.61 12.04
N VAL A 171 -3.07 -1.29 12.90
CA VAL A 171 -2.79 -0.63 14.18
C VAL A 171 -1.93 -1.49 15.10
N GLY A 172 -2.09 -2.82 15.05
CA GLY A 172 -1.26 -3.74 15.80
C GLY A 172 0.17 -3.90 15.28
N LEU A 173 0.44 -3.46 14.03
CA LEU A 173 1.77 -3.48 13.41
C LEU A 173 2.48 -2.12 13.49
N LEU A 174 1.77 -1.02 13.70
CA LEU A 174 2.29 0.35 13.84
C LEU A 174 2.73 0.63 15.28
#